data_a177588e0991fb5b8b796a6054ba2e18
#
_entry.id   a177588e0991fb5b8b796a6054ba2e18
#
_cell.length_a   1.000
_cell.length_b   1.000
_cell.length_c   1.000
_cell.angle_alpha   90.00
_cell.angle_beta   90.00
_cell.angle_gamma   90.00
#
_symmetry.space_group_name_H-M   'P 1'
#
loop_
_entity.id
_entity.type
_entity.pdbx_description
1 polymer ?
#
loop_
_entity_poly.entity_id
_entity_poly.type
_entity_poly.pdbx_seq_one_letter_code
_entity_poly.pdbx_strand_id
1 'polypeptide(L)'
;VRSDEFKEKVLRHRLLRQQPGHEAEAQAIKSKMPCIIPAGICQGGHAASQLVQLSLITSVDLDDTNERTDEIFESLKELPYLKVLHRSISGTGLKAFLCISISNPDQYSAIYAAVSAEISQYAQHPCDKKCKDITRPCFYSWDPEAYYNPTATSYSLPEATAAEEEGTQNVAKFHPLSSAAPGATPAEGDNLSLIHI
;
A
#
# COMPACT_ATOMS: atom_id res chain seq x y z
N VAL A 1 9.09 -9.33 6.13
CA VAL A 1 8.73 -9.03 7.54
C VAL A 1 9.07 -10.17 8.52
N ARG A 2 9.17 -11.41 8.07
CA ARG A 2 9.59 -12.55 8.91
C ARG A 2 11.11 -12.70 9.05
N SER A 3 11.90 -12.04 8.19
CA SER A 3 13.35 -12.04 8.27
C SER A 3 13.83 -11.27 9.49
N ASP A 4 14.87 -11.77 10.16
CA ASP A 4 15.47 -11.13 11.34
C ASP A 4 16.38 -9.93 11.01
N GLU A 5 16.56 -9.60 9.73
CA GLU A 5 17.42 -8.51 9.26
C GLU A 5 17.15 -7.16 9.96
N PHE A 6 15.86 -6.84 10.18
CA PHE A 6 15.46 -5.58 10.82
C PHE A 6 14.90 -5.76 12.22
N LYS A 7 14.92 -6.96 12.76
CA LYS A 7 14.34 -7.31 14.06
C LYS A 7 14.78 -6.38 15.18
N GLU A 8 16.08 -6.24 15.37
CA GLU A 8 16.63 -5.42 16.46
C GLU A 8 16.20 -3.95 16.37
N LYS A 9 16.20 -3.38 15.14
CA LYS A 9 15.77 -1.99 14.92
C LYS A 9 14.28 -1.82 15.24
N VAL A 10 13.43 -2.77 14.83
CA VAL A 10 11.99 -2.73 15.11
C VAL A 10 11.71 -2.90 16.60
N LEU A 11 12.35 -3.85 17.27
CA LEU A 11 12.19 -4.04 18.72
C LEU A 11 12.64 -2.82 19.49
N ARG A 12 13.77 -2.20 19.13
CA ARG A 12 14.24 -0.96 19.73
C ARG A 12 13.25 0.19 19.51
N HIS A 13 12.72 0.33 18.29
CA HIS A 13 11.68 1.32 17.99
C HIS A 13 10.46 1.14 18.90
N ARG A 14 9.95 -0.11 19.03
CA ARG A 14 8.80 -0.42 19.89
C ARG A 14 9.06 -0.08 21.37
N LEU A 15 10.25 -0.41 21.86
CA LEU A 15 10.66 -0.07 23.23
C LEU A 15 10.66 1.44 23.48
N LEU A 16 11.27 2.21 22.56
CA LEU A 16 11.34 3.67 22.67
C LEU A 16 9.95 4.33 22.60
N ARG A 17 9.05 3.78 21.78
CA ARG A 17 7.67 4.28 21.69
C ARG A 17 6.86 4.14 22.99
N GLN A 18 7.26 3.24 23.88
CA GLN A 18 6.64 3.04 25.19
C GLN A 18 7.24 3.95 26.25
N GLN A 19 8.33 4.66 25.96
CA GLN A 19 9.04 5.51 26.91
C GLN A 19 8.75 6.99 26.60
N PRO A 20 8.12 7.75 27.49
CA PRO A 20 7.90 9.18 27.30
C PRO A 20 9.21 9.93 27.07
N GLY A 21 9.23 10.85 26.09
CA GLY A 21 10.39 11.66 25.76
C GLY A 21 11.37 11.02 24.74
N HIS A 22 11.11 9.79 24.28
CA HIS A 22 11.94 9.09 23.30
C HIS A 22 11.31 9.05 21.89
N GLU A 23 10.27 9.83 21.63
CA GLU A 23 9.54 9.84 20.34
C GLU A 23 10.45 10.23 19.17
N ALA A 24 11.36 11.20 19.38
CA ALA A 24 12.31 11.65 18.37
C ALA A 24 13.32 10.55 18.01
N GLU A 25 13.81 9.78 18.99
CA GLU A 25 14.72 8.67 18.77
C GLU A 25 14.01 7.53 18.03
N ALA A 26 12.80 7.18 18.43
CA ALA A 26 11.97 6.21 17.72
C ALA A 26 11.74 6.62 16.26
N GLN A 27 11.38 7.89 16.02
CA GLN A 27 11.18 8.41 14.68
C GLN A 27 12.47 8.36 13.84
N ALA A 28 13.63 8.62 14.44
CA ALA A 28 14.93 8.52 13.76
C ALA A 28 15.26 7.08 13.33
N ILE A 29 14.83 6.06 14.08
CA ILE A 29 14.94 4.66 13.66
C ILE A 29 14.01 4.41 12.47
N LYS A 30 12.72 4.79 12.59
CA LYS A 30 11.72 4.58 11.53
C LYS A 30 12.13 5.22 10.21
N SER A 31 12.64 6.45 10.23
CA SER A 31 13.06 7.17 9.02
C SER A 31 14.25 6.55 8.28
N LYS A 32 15.02 5.68 8.95
CA LYS A 32 16.14 4.93 8.37
C LYS A 32 15.77 3.50 7.96
N MET A 33 14.52 3.11 8.16
CA MET A 33 14.05 1.80 7.69
C MET A 33 13.80 1.85 6.19
N PRO A 34 14.09 0.77 5.47
CA PRO A 34 13.68 0.68 4.07
C PRO A 34 12.18 0.71 3.94
N CYS A 35 11.71 1.18 2.80
CA CYS A 35 10.29 1.19 2.47
C CYS A 35 10.05 0.63 1.07
N ILE A 36 8.81 0.25 0.81
CA ILE A 36 8.33 -0.15 -0.52
C ILE A 36 7.14 0.73 -0.90
N ILE A 37 6.87 0.82 -2.18
CA ILE A 37 5.61 1.35 -2.71
C ILE A 37 4.75 0.14 -3.09
N PRO A 38 3.71 -0.20 -2.31
CA PRO A 38 2.94 -1.43 -2.52
C PRO A 38 2.24 -1.48 -3.87
N ALA A 39 1.75 -0.35 -4.36
CA ALA A 39 0.91 -0.29 -5.56
C ALA A 39 1.69 -0.37 -6.88
N GLY A 40 3.02 -0.27 -6.87
CA GLY A 40 3.78 -0.44 -8.11
C GLY A 40 5.26 -0.06 -8.03
N ILE A 41 5.88 0.00 -9.19
CA ILE A 41 7.28 0.37 -9.38
C ILE A 41 7.33 1.81 -9.86
N CYS A 42 8.14 2.64 -9.20
CA CYS A 42 8.42 4.01 -9.61
C CYS A 42 9.87 4.12 -10.14
N GLN A 43 10.09 5.04 -11.09
CA GLN A 43 11.42 5.32 -11.65
C GLN A 43 11.77 6.79 -11.47
N GLY A 44 12.94 7.05 -10.89
CA GLY A 44 13.47 8.41 -10.70
C GLY A 44 12.85 9.19 -9.53
N GLY A 45 11.98 8.57 -8.74
CA GLY A 45 11.31 9.15 -7.57
C GLY A 45 10.01 8.42 -7.25
N HIS A 46 9.16 9.00 -6.39
CA HIS A 46 7.90 8.37 -5.96
C HIS A 46 6.66 9.27 -6.13
N ALA A 47 6.70 10.21 -7.08
CA ALA A 47 5.50 10.92 -7.51
C ALA A 47 4.63 10.02 -8.40
N ALA A 48 3.32 10.25 -8.43
CA ALA A 48 2.38 9.46 -9.25
C ALA A 48 2.77 9.42 -10.73
N SER A 49 3.34 10.51 -11.27
CA SER A 49 3.87 10.59 -12.64
C SER A 49 5.11 9.72 -12.91
N GLN A 50 5.73 9.20 -11.86
CA GLN A 50 6.92 8.33 -11.92
C GLN A 50 6.59 6.85 -11.76
N LEU A 51 5.30 6.53 -11.59
CA LEU A 51 4.82 5.16 -11.54
C LEU A 51 4.88 4.54 -12.96
N VAL A 52 5.72 3.53 -13.14
CA VAL A 52 5.96 2.87 -14.44
C VAL A 52 5.27 1.52 -14.56
N GLN A 53 4.92 0.89 -13.45
CA GLN A 53 4.26 -0.41 -13.43
C GLN A 53 3.37 -0.56 -12.22
N LEU A 54 2.13 -1.05 -12.42
CA LEU A 54 1.23 -1.44 -11.32
C LEU A 54 1.60 -2.83 -10.80
N SER A 55 1.53 -3.01 -9.48
CA SER A 55 1.68 -4.31 -8.81
C SER A 55 0.35 -5.02 -8.56
N LEU A 56 -0.78 -4.31 -8.74
CA LEU A 56 -2.13 -4.75 -8.37
C LEU A 56 -2.26 -5.10 -6.88
N ILE A 57 -1.46 -4.43 -6.06
CA ILE A 57 -1.51 -4.51 -4.59
C ILE A 57 -1.80 -3.11 -4.04
N THR A 58 -2.69 -3.02 -3.08
CA THR A 58 -2.82 -1.83 -2.23
C THR A 58 -2.47 -2.17 -0.79
N SER A 59 -2.15 -1.15 0.01
CA SER A 59 -1.98 -1.34 1.45
C SER A 59 -2.92 -0.45 2.22
N VAL A 60 -3.48 -1.00 3.29
CA VAL A 60 -4.25 -0.24 4.29
C VAL A 60 -3.54 -0.32 5.63
N ASP A 61 -3.51 0.81 6.32
CA ASP A 61 -2.94 0.92 7.65
C ASP A 61 -4.10 1.08 8.66
N LEU A 62 -4.11 0.24 9.69
CA LEU A 62 -4.97 0.36 10.86
C LEU A 62 -4.06 0.76 12.02
N ASP A 63 -3.98 2.07 12.26
CA ASP A 63 -3.14 2.62 13.32
C ASP A 63 -3.84 2.50 14.69
N ASP A 64 -3.04 2.39 15.76
CA ASP A 64 -3.51 2.42 17.14
C ASP A 64 -4.62 1.42 17.50
N THR A 65 -4.52 0.21 16.94
CA THR A 65 -5.44 -0.91 17.27
C THR A 65 -5.26 -1.41 18.70
N ASN A 66 -4.09 -1.17 19.31
CA ASN A 66 -3.75 -1.42 20.71
C ASN A 66 -4.18 -2.82 21.20
N GLU A 67 -5.05 -2.88 22.22
CA GLU A 67 -5.53 -4.13 22.82
C GLU A 67 -6.34 -5.00 21.86
N ARG A 68 -6.92 -4.39 20.81
CA ARG A 68 -7.69 -5.11 19.79
C ARG A 68 -6.85 -5.62 18.61
N THR A 69 -5.54 -5.41 18.64
CA THR A 69 -4.65 -5.77 17.53
C THR A 69 -4.79 -7.24 17.13
N ASP A 70 -4.80 -8.16 18.09
CA ASP A 70 -4.87 -9.60 17.81
C ASP A 70 -6.27 -10.02 17.35
N GLU A 71 -7.33 -9.46 17.93
CA GLU A 71 -8.71 -9.68 17.49
C GLU A 71 -8.90 -9.27 16.01
N ILE A 72 -8.46 -8.06 15.68
CA ILE A 72 -8.55 -7.52 14.31
C ILE A 72 -7.67 -8.34 13.37
N PHE A 73 -6.46 -8.73 13.80
CA PHE A 73 -5.55 -9.54 13.01
C PHE A 73 -6.20 -10.87 12.62
N GLU A 74 -6.80 -11.58 13.57
CA GLU A 74 -7.48 -12.85 13.29
C GLU A 74 -8.69 -12.66 12.37
N SER A 75 -9.52 -11.63 12.62
CA SER A 75 -10.69 -11.37 11.79
C SER A 75 -10.32 -11.06 10.34
N LEU A 76 -9.30 -10.22 10.10
CA LEU A 76 -8.92 -9.84 8.75
C LEU A 76 -8.40 -11.00 7.90
N LYS A 77 -7.91 -12.10 8.49
CA LYS A 77 -7.46 -13.29 7.74
C LYS A 77 -8.57 -13.98 6.95
N GLU A 78 -9.83 -13.75 7.32
CA GLU A 78 -11.00 -14.29 6.61
C GLU A 78 -11.26 -13.61 5.25
N LEU A 79 -10.64 -12.46 5.00
CA LEU A 79 -10.85 -11.72 3.75
C LEU A 79 -10.15 -12.39 2.58
N PRO A 80 -10.86 -12.79 1.51
CA PRO A 80 -10.30 -13.57 0.42
C PRO A 80 -9.26 -12.82 -0.41
N TYR A 81 -9.29 -11.49 -0.40
CA TYR A 81 -8.35 -10.62 -1.12
C TYR A 81 -7.18 -10.15 -0.26
N LEU A 82 -7.11 -10.54 1.02
CA LEU A 82 -5.96 -10.26 1.87
C LEU A 82 -4.77 -11.11 1.45
N LYS A 83 -3.68 -10.44 1.04
CA LYS A 83 -2.44 -11.09 0.60
C LYS A 83 -1.43 -11.25 1.71
N VAL A 84 -1.20 -10.15 2.45
CA VAL A 84 -0.26 -10.11 3.59
C VAL A 84 -0.88 -9.28 4.70
N LEU A 85 -0.71 -9.72 5.93
CA LEU A 85 -1.06 -8.96 7.13
C LEU A 85 0.06 -9.06 8.14
N HIS A 86 0.46 -7.93 8.72
CA HIS A 86 1.47 -7.92 9.77
C HIS A 86 1.31 -6.71 10.69
N ARG A 87 1.89 -6.82 11.89
CA ARG A 87 1.98 -5.70 12.81
C ARG A 87 2.90 -4.62 12.28
N SER A 88 2.51 -3.36 12.45
CA SER A 88 3.31 -2.19 12.06
C SER A 88 4.63 -2.11 12.83
N ILE A 89 5.51 -1.19 12.41
CA ILE A 89 6.80 -0.99 13.08
C ILE A 89 6.62 -0.60 14.56
N SER A 90 5.54 0.13 14.92
CA SER A 90 5.21 0.48 16.30
C SER A 90 4.73 -0.71 17.13
N GLY A 91 4.18 -1.74 16.47
CA GLY A 91 3.57 -2.90 17.12
C GLY A 91 2.13 -2.66 17.60
N THR A 92 1.63 -1.43 17.54
CA THR A 92 0.29 -1.02 18.01
C THR A 92 -0.73 -0.89 16.89
N GLY A 93 -0.38 -1.23 15.66
CA GLY A 93 -1.25 -1.17 14.49
C GLY A 93 -0.94 -2.28 13.52
N LEU A 94 -1.77 -2.42 12.51
CA LEU A 94 -1.69 -3.43 11.48
C LEU A 94 -1.47 -2.82 10.10
N LYS A 95 -0.79 -3.57 9.23
CA LYS A 95 -0.65 -3.29 7.81
C LYS A 95 -1.17 -4.46 7.01
N ALA A 96 -2.21 -4.20 6.22
CA ALA A 96 -2.82 -5.17 5.33
C ALA A 96 -2.45 -4.84 3.88
N PHE A 97 -1.93 -5.82 3.16
CA PHE A 97 -1.68 -5.76 1.72
C PHE A 97 -2.74 -6.58 1.02
N LEU A 98 -3.44 -5.96 0.08
CA LEU A 98 -4.63 -6.50 -0.54
C LEU A 98 -4.42 -6.61 -2.04
N CYS A 99 -4.81 -7.73 -2.64
CA CYS A 99 -4.90 -7.84 -4.08
C CYS A 99 -6.09 -7.02 -4.60
N ILE A 100 -5.86 -6.19 -5.61
CA ILE A 100 -6.89 -5.36 -6.26
C ILE A 100 -6.91 -5.59 -7.77
N SER A 101 -8.05 -5.32 -8.39
CA SER A 101 -8.22 -5.37 -9.84
C SER A 101 -8.48 -3.96 -10.37
N ILE A 102 -7.47 -3.38 -11.03
CA ILE A 102 -7.56 -2.10 -11.73
C ILE A 102 -6.83 -2.22 -13.07
N SER A 103 -7.29 -1.49 -14.08
CA SER A 103 -6.68 -1.47 -15.42
C SER A 103 -5.73 -0.30 -15.63
N ASN A 104 -5.89 0.76 -14.83
CA ASN A 104 -5.06 1.97 -14.90
C ASN A 104 -4.94 2.64 -13.52
N PRO A 105 -3.93 3.50 -13.31
CA PRO A 105 -3.70 4.18 -12.04
C PRO A 105 -4.85 5.08 -11.57
N ASP A 106 -5.65 5.64 -12.48
CA ASP A 106 -6.72 6.57 -12.13
C ASP A 106 -7.83 5.90 -11.31
N GLN A 107 -8.00 4.58 -11.46
CA GLN A 107 -8.95 3.79 -10.70
C GLN A 107 -8.51 3.54 -9.26
N TYR A 108 -7.24 3.80 -8.93
CA TYR A 108 -6.68 3.44 -7.62
C TYR A 108 -7.39 4.15 -6.46
N SER A 109 -7.67 5.44 -6.59
CA SER A 109 -8.34 6.19 -5.52
C SER A 109 -9.74 5.65 -5.20
N ALA A 110 -10.50 5.24 -6.22
CA ALA A 110 -11.83 4.69 -6.06
C ALA A 110 -11.79 3.30 -5.41
N ILE A 111 -10.93 2.40 -5.89
CA ILE A 111 -10.82 1.07 -5.32
C ILE A 111 -10.24 1.11 -3.91
N TYR A 112 -9.29 2.02 -3.62
CA TYR A 112 -8.80 2.23 -2.27
C TYR A 112 -9.92 2.69 -1.32
N ALA A 113 -10.73 3.65 -1.74
CA ALA A 113 -11.84 4.14 -0.93
C ALA A 113 -12.83 3.03 -0.59
N ALA A 114 -13.21 2.21 -1.59
CA ALA A 114 -14.13 1.10 -1.40
C ALA A 114 -13.57 0.03 -0.45
N VAL A 115 -12.35 -0.48 -0.74
CA VAL A 115 -11.76 -1.56 0.05
C VAL A 115 -11.40 -1.11 1.47
N SER A 116 -10.95 0.14 1.66
CA SER A 116 -10.65 0.66 3.00
C SER A 116 -11.91 0.89 3.83
N ALA A 117 -13.03 1.26 3.20
CA ALA A 117 -14.32 1.35 3.88
C ALA A 117 -14.82 -0.02 4.34
N GLU A 118 -14.72 -1.04 3.48
CA GLU A 118 -15.08 -2.41 3.83
C GLU A 118 -14.23 -2.96 4.97
N ILE A 119 -12.89 -2.78 4.90
CA ILE A 119 -11.99 -3.18 5.99
C ILE A 119 -12.31 -2.44 7.28
N SER A 120 -12.57 -1.13 7.21
CA SER A 120 -12.90 -0.34 8.41
C SER A 120 -14.18 -0.85 9.07
N GLN A 121 -15.18 -1.23 8.27
CA GLN A 121 -16.42 -1.81 8.76
C GLN A 121 -16.18 -3.20 9.36
N TYR A 122 -15.41 -4.05 8.66
CA TYR A 122 -15.11 -5.41 9.08
C TYR A 122 -14.31 -5.44 10.40
N ALA A 123 -13.25 -4.63 10.49
CA ALA A 123 -12.41 -4.50 11.66
C ALA A 123 -13.06 -3.68 12.80
N GLN A 124 -14.17 -2.99 12.53
CA GLN A 124 -14.74 -1.97 13.43
C GLN A 124 -13.66 -0.99 13.92
N HIS A 125 -12.75 -0.62 13.01
CA HIS A 125 -11.63 0.27 13.26
C HIS A 125 -11.29 1.07 11.99
N PRO A 126 -11.04 2.38 12.07
CA PRO A 126 -10.79 3.20 10.89
C PRO A 126 -9.43 2.88 10.24
N CYS A 127 -9.39 2.85 8.91
CA CYS A 127 -8.16 2.82 8.15
C CYS A 127 -7.56 4.24 7.97
N ASP A 128 -6.23 4.35 7.90
CA ASP A 128 -5.57 5.63 7.62
C ASP A 128 -5.85 6.08 6.18
N LYS A 129 -6.55 7.22 6.05
CA LYS A 129 -6.92 7.81 4.75
C LYS A 129 -5.71 8.27 3.91
N LYS A 130 -4.52 8.39 4.49
CA LYS A 130 -3.31 8.81 3.77
C LYS A 130 -2.82 7.77 2.79
N CYS A 131 -3.17 6.49 2.98
CA CYS A 131 -2.79 5.41 2.07
C CYS A 131 -3.54 5.43 0.72
N LYS A 132 -4.47 6.37 0.51
CA LYS A 132 -5.11 6.61 -0.79
C LYS A 132 -4.13 7.10 -1.89
N ASP A 133 -2.95 7.57 -1.51
CA ASP A 133 -1.89 7.92 -2.45
C ASP A 133 -1.25 6.63 -3.00
N ILE A 134 -1.36 6.43 -4.32
CA ILE A 134 -0.84 5.25 -5.02
C ILE A 134 0.67 5.06 -4.84
N THR A 135 1.39 6.12 -4.58
CA THR A 135 2.86 6.08 -4.37
C THR A 135 3.24 6.16 -2.89
N ARG A 136 2.29 5.93 -1.99
CA ARG A 136 2.54 5.98 -0.55
C ARG A 136 3.60 4.97 -0.12
N PRO A 137 4.73 5.42 0.47
CA PRO A 137 5.73 4.51 1.01
C PRO A 137 5.22 3.76 2.24
N CYS A 138 5.46 2.45 2.26
CA CYS A 138 5.20 1.58 3.38
C CYS A 138 6.53 1.10 3.98
N PHE A 139 6.82 1.49 5.22
CA PHE A 139 8.04 1.10 5.90
C PHE A 139 8.04 -0.39 6.26
N TYR A 140 9.20 -1.02 6.15
CA TYR A 140 9.41 -2.38 6.63
C TYR A 140 9.15 -2.47 8.13
N SER A 141 8.69 -3.65 8.52
CA SER A 141 8.50 -4.04 9.91
C SER A 141 9.05 -5.43 10.13
N TRP A 142 9.17 -5.85 11.36
CA TRP A 142 9.43 -7.23 11.74
C TRP A 142 8.23 -7.79 12.50
N ASP A 143 7.70 -8.90 12.00
CA ASP A 143 6.60 -9.63 12.60
C ASP A 143 6.74 -11.12 12.27
N PRO A 144 7.13 -11.96 13.23
CA PRO A 144 7.29 -13.41 13.01
C PRO A 144 5.95 -14.09 12.73
N GLU A 145 4.84 -13.51 13.20
CA GLU A 145 3.48 -14.03 13.04
C GLU A 145 2.77 -13.46 11.80
N ALA A 146 3.48 -12.69 10.96
CA ALA A 146 2.90 -12.14 9.74
C ALA A 146 2.16 -13.22 8.94
N TYR A 147 0.92 -12.91 8.53
CA TYR A 147 0.11 -13.79 7.70
C TYR A 147 0.43 -13.60 6.21
N TYR A 148 0.39 -14.68 5.46
CA TYR A 148 0.53 -14.67 4.00
C TYR A 148 -0.45 -15.63 3.36
N ASN A 149 -1.26 -15.14 2.42
CA ASN A 149 -2.18 -15.94 1.61
C ASN A 149 -1.67 -16.05 0.16
N PRO A 150 -1.11 -17.19 -0.27
CA PRO A 150 -0.64 -17.39 -1.65
C PRO A 150 -1.78 -17.36 -2.67
N THR A 151 -2.99 -17.69 -2.26
CA THR A 151 -4.19 -17.86 -3.11
C THR A 151 -5.17 -16.69 -3.00
N ALA A 152 -4.71 -15.54 -2.47
CA ALA A 152 -5.56 -14.36 -2.35
C ALA A 152 -6.17 -13.97 -3.72
N THR A 153 -7.48 -13.75 -3.74
CA THR A 153 -8.23 -13.26 -4.89
C THR A 153 -8.09 -11.74 -5.03
N SER A 154 -8.52 -11.16 -6.15
CA SER A 154 -8.50 -9.71 -6.30
C SER A 154 -9.83 -9.08 -5.88
N TYR A 155 -9.76 -8.00 -5.11
CA TYR A 155 -10.89 -7.11 -4.85
C TYR A 155 -11.19 -6.29 -6.10
N SER A 156 -12.46 -6.25 -6.52
CA SER A 156 -12.93 -5.44 -7.64
C SER A 156 -14.01 -4.50 -7.17
N LEU A 157 -14.09 -3.32 -7.77
CA LEU A 157 -15.26 -2.47 -7.57
C LEU A 157 -16.51 -3.22 -8.05
N PRO A 158 -17.65 -3.10 -7.35
CA PRO A 158 -18.93 -3.55 -7.89
C PRO A 158 -19.12 -2.94 -9.27
N GLU A 159 -19.58 -3.74 -10.24
CA GLU A 159 -20.00 -3.20 -11.53
C GLU A 159 -21.11 -2.18 -11.24
N ALA A 160 -20.93 -0.93 -11.74
CA ALA A 160 -22.01 0.05 -11.69
C ALA A 160 -23.19 -0.56 -12.42
N THR A 161 -24.24 -0.93 -11.69
CA THR A 161 -25.52 -1.30 -12.33
C THR A 161 -25.92 -0.10 -13.17
N ALA A 162 -26.14 -0.34 -14.46
CA ALA A 162 -26.45 0.67 -15.49
C ALA A 162 -27.82 1.34 -15.19
N ALA A 163 -27.91 2.16 -14.15
CA ALA A 163 -29.12 2.84 -13.72
C ALA A 163 -28.90 4.27 -13.22
N GLU A 164 -27.72 4.90 -13.42
CA GLU A 164 -27.51 6.34 -13.14
C GLU A 164 -26.60 7.01 -14.17
N GLU A 165 -26.86 6.86 -15.48
CA GLU A 165 -26.32 7.74 -16.51
C GLU A 165 -27.45 8.50 -17.24
N GLU A 166 -28.13 9.39 -16.52
CA GLU A 166 -28.81 10.53 -17.14
C GLU A 166 -28.34 11.82 -16.43
N GLY A 167 -27.40 12.50 -17.06
CA GLY A 167 -27.14 13.90 -16.77
C GLY A 167 -25.69 14.26 -16.49
N THR A 168 -24.84 14.30 -17.49
CA THR A 168 -24.05 15.47 -17.83
C THR A 168 -23.10 15.12 -19.00
N GLN A 169 -23.53 15.45 -20.21
CA GLN A 169 -22.62 15.53 -21.37
C GLN A 169 -21.71 16.74 -21.18
N ASN A 170 -20.41 16.50 -21.04
CA ASN A 170 -19.38 17.46 -21.45
C ASN A 170 -18.21 16.68 -22.05
N VAL A 171 -18.24 16.61 -23.36
CA VAL A 171 -17.25 15.93 -24.20
C VAL A 171 -16.06 16.85 -24.37
N ALA A 172 -14.95 16.55 -23.72
CA ALA A 172 -13.64 17.06 -24.12
C ALA A 172 -13.03 16.06 -25.11
N LYS A 173 -12.94 16.49 -26.38
CA LYS A 173 -12.33 15.73 -27.47
C LYS A 173 -10.84 15.58 -27.26
N PHE A 174 -10.38 14.36 -27.07
CA PHE A 174 -8.96 14.01 -27.17
C PHE A 174 -8.62 13.78 -28.64
N HIS A 175 -7.67 14.54 -29.18
CA HIS A 175 -7.03 14.29 -30.44
C HIS A 175 -5.88 13.29 -30.27
N PRO A 176 -5.79 12.23 -31.07
CA PRO A 176 -4.62 11.35 -31.05
C PRO A 176 -3.44 12.02 -31.76
N LEU A 177 -2.30 12.07 -31.09
CA LEU A 177 -1.05 12.49 -31.72
C LEU A 177 -0.51 11.38 -32.62
N SER A 178 -0.23 11.78 -33.83
CA SER A 178 0.31 11.07 -34.99
C SER A 178 1.63 10.34 -34.70
N SER A 179 1.75 9.18 -35.32
CA SER A 179 2.93 8.34 -35.45
C SER A 179 4.16 9.08 -35.99
N ALA A 180 5.31 8.92 -35.37
CA ALA A 180 6.61 9.11 -35.99
C ALA A 180 7.48 7.86 -35.74
N ALA A 181 8.07 7.37 -36.81
CA ALA A 181 8.78 6.14 -37.01
C ALA A 181 10.24 6.15 -36.48
N PRO A 182 11.02 5.07 -36.71
CA PRO A 182 11.89 4.46 -35.69
C PRO A 182 13.37 4.77 -35.90
N GLY A 183 14.13 4.62 -34.83
CA GLY A 183 15.58 4.53 -34.93
C GLY A 183 16.35 5.09 -33.76
N ALA A 184 16.53 4.30 -32.71
CA ALA A 184 17.71 4.39 -31.87
C ALA A 184 17.85 3.08 -31.07
N THR A 185 18.96 2.40 -31.26
CA THR A 185 19.45 1.24 -30.51
C THR A 185 19.56 1.56 -29.00
N PRO A 186 19.21 0.62 -28.11
CA PRO A 186 19.39 0.84 -26.68
C PRO A 186 20.85 0.66 -26.29
N ALA A 187 21.40 1.62 -25.56
CA ALA A 187 22.63 1.46 -24.82
C ALA A 187 22.38 0.56 -23.60
N GLU A 188 23.23 -0.44 -23.43
CA GLU A 188 23.29 -1.28 -22.25
C GLU A 188 23.61 -0.45 -20.99
N GLY A 189 22.87 -0.71 -19.92
CA GLY A 189 23.30 -0.38 -18.57
C GLY A 189 22.38 0.53 -17.78
N ASP A 190 21.18 0.09 -17.45
CA ASP A 190 20.40 0.73 -16.38
C ASP A 190 20.19 -0.25 -15.22
N ASN A 191 21.02 -0.03 -14.22
CA ASN A 191 20.85 -0.55 -12.87
C ASN A 191 19.46 -0.19 -12.33
N LEU A 192 18.62 -1.19 -12.14
CA LEU A 192 17.40 -1.08 -11.33
C LEU A 192 17.83 -0.81 -9.88
N SER A 193 18.05 0.45 -9.53
CA SER A 193 18.29 0.81 -8.15
C SER A 193 16.95 0.84 -7.40
N LEU A 194 16.77 -0.10 -6.49
CA LEU A 194 15.83 0.06 -5.39
C LEU A 194 16.12 1.40 -4.71
N ILE A 195 15.21 2.35 -4.80
CA ILE A 195 15.37 3.64 -4.14
C ILE A 195 15.23 3.41 -2.64
N HIS A 196 16.37 3.49 -1.94
CA HIS A 196 16.40 3.64 -0.50
C HIS A 196 16.16 5.12 -0.21
N ILE A 197 15.01 5.45 0.33
CA ILE A 197 14.73 6.77 0.91
C ILE A 197 15.00 6.71 2.39
#